data_c36125aeee71d8de2eb3669abacf0535
#
_entry.id   c36125aeee71d8de2eb3669abacf0535
#
_cell.length_a   1.000
_cell.length_b   1.000
_cell.length_c   1.000
_cell.angle_alpha   90.00
_cell.angle_beta   90.00
_cell.angle_gamma   90.00
#
_symmetry.space_group_name_H-M   'P 1'
#
loop_
_entity.id
_entity.type
_entity.pdbx_description
1 polymer ?
#
loop_
_entity_poly.entity_id
_entity_poly.type
_entity_poly.pdbx_seq_one_letter_code
_entity_poly.pdbx_strand_id
1 'polypeptide(L)'
;MESLDDYRDSIDNIDNAILAMFAERFKVTNKVGQYKAEQGLPAKDETREAAQFERISGLAETYGLDPEFARDLLRTVIDKVVQNHIDMSRIQSAKSHDK
;
A
#
# COMPACT_ATOMS: atom_id res chain seq x y z
N MET A 1 17.63 -33.10 4.75
CA MET A 1 18.00 -32.20 3.64
C MET A 1 16.73 -31.65 3.00
N GLU A 2 16.62 -30.34 2.85
CA GLU A 2 15.46 -29.73 2.26
C GLU A 2 15.38 -30.05 0.77
N SER A 3 14.18 -30.36 0.30
CA SER A 3 13.89 -30.65 -1.11
C SER A 3 13.36 -29.39 -1.80
N LEU A 4 13.25 -29.44 -3.14
CA LEU A 4 12.61 -28.39 -3.91
C LEU A 4 11.17 -28.16 -3.47
N ASP A 5 10.43 -29.22 -3.13
CA ASP A 5 9.06 -29.11 -2.64
C ASP A 5 9.00 -28.42 -1.28
N ASP A 6 9.97 -28.69 -0.40
CA ASP A 6 10.05 -27.99 0.90
C ASP A 6 10.27 -26.49 0.71
N TYR A 7 11.12 -26.09 -0.22
CA TYR A 7 11.34 -24.67 -0.54
C TYR A 7 10.08 -24.02 -1.14
N ARG A 8 9.38 -24.73 -2.01
CA ARG A 8 8.13 -24.23 -2.60
C ARG A 8 7.05 -24.06 -1.55
N ASP A 9 6.92 -24.98 -0.61
CA ASP A 9 5.99 -24.87 0.51
C ASP A 9 6.31 -23.63 1.35
N SER A 10 7.59 -23.39 1.60
CA SER A 10 8.03 -22.19 2.34
C SER A 10 7.67 -20.91 1.59
N ILE A 11 7.86 -20.89 0.27
CA ILE A 11 7.49 -19.76 -0.58
C ILE A 11 5.99 -19.51 -0.51
N ASP A 12 5.18 -20.55 -0.63
CA ASP A 12 3.72 -20.44 -0.58
C ASP A 12 3.26 -19.86 0.77
N ASN A 13 3.88 -20.30 1.86
CA ASN A 13 3.56 -19.79 3.19
C ASN A 13 3.93 -18.31 3.33
N ILE A 14 5.08 -17.90 2.78
CA ILE A 14 5.49 -16.49 2.77
C ILE A 14 4.53 -15.66 1.93
N ASP A 15 4.14 -16.15 0.75
CA ASP A 15 3.19 -15.44 -0.11
C ASP A 15 1.85 -15.24 0.58
N ASN A 16 1.37 -16.23 1.32
CA ASN A 16 0.14 -16.09 2.12
C ASN A 16 0.27 -14.95 3.13
N ALA A 17 1.41 -14.85 3.81
CA ALA A 17 1.66 -13.79 4.78
C ALA A 17 1.72 -12.41 4.09
N ILE A 18 2.40 -12.31 2.95
CA ILE A 18 2.51 -11.07 2.18
C ILE A 18 1.12 -10.56 1.78
N LEU A 19 0.28 -11.42 1.20
CA LEU A 19 -1.06 -11.03 0.78
C LEU A 19 -1.95 -10.65 1.96
N ALA A 20 -1.85 -11.39 3.07
CA ALA A 20 -2.60 -11.06 4.28
C ALA A 20 -2.19 -9.68 4.83
N MET A 21 -0.90 -9.36 4.82
CA MET A 21 -0.40 -8.06 5.29
C MET A 21 -0.81 -6.93 4.35
N PHE A 22 -0.79 -7.13 3.04
CA PHE A 22 -1.33 -6.14 2.10
C PHE A 22 -2.82 -5.90 2.32
N ALA A 23 -3.61 -6.95 2.54
CA ALA A 23 -5.04 -6.81 2.84
C ALA A 23 -5.25 -5.94 4.09
N GLU A 24 -4.48 -6.18 5.15
CA GLU A 24 -4.54 -5.36 6.37
C GLU A 24 -4.11 -3.92 6.11
N ARG A 25 -3.05 -3.71 5.33
CA ARG A 25 -2.59 -2.37 4.97
C ARG A 25 -3.69 -1.59 4.23
N PHE A 26 -4.36 -2.22 3.25
CA PHE A 26 -5.44 -1.57 2.51
C PHE A 26 -6.65 -1.26 3.40
N LYS A 27 -6.96 -2.09 4.38
CA LYS A 27 -8.01 -1.76 5.36
C LYS A 27 -7.71 -0.44 6.08
N VAL A 28 -6.45 -0.25 6.49
CA VAL A 28 -6.01 0.98 7.16
C VAL A 28 -6.01 2.16 6.19
N THR A 29 -5.45 2.00 4.98
CA THR A 29 -5.41 3.10 4.01
C THR A 29 -6.79 3.47 3.52
N ASN A 30 -7.74 2.54 3.47
CA ASN A 30 -9.13 2.85 3.16
C ASN A 30 -9.78 3.71 4.26
N LYS A 31 -9.45 3.47 5.52
CA LYS A 31 -9.89 4.35 6.62
C LYS A 31 -9.30 5.76 6.46
N VAL A 32 -8.03 5.85 6.10
CA VAL A 32 -7.38 7.15 5.80
C VAL A 32 -8.08 7.83 4.63
N GLY A 33 -8.40 7.09 3.57
CA GLY A 33 -9.10 7.62 2.41
C GLY A 33 -10.49 8.15 2.75
N GLN A 34 -11.22 7.44 3.59
CA GLN A 34 -12.53 7.89 4.05
C GLN A 34 -12.41 9.18 4.88
N TYR A 35 -11.44 9.25 5.77
CA TYR A 35 -11.17 10.45 6.55
C TYR A 35 -10.84 11.64 5.64
N LYS A 36 -9.95 11.44 4.65
CA LYS A 36 -9.59 12.49 3.69
C LYS A 36 -10.81 12.98 2.91
N ALA A 37 -11.65 12.06 2.45
CA ALA A 37 -12.86 12.42 1.70
C ALA A 37 -13.82 13.26 2.55
N GLU A 38 -14.05 12.87 3.80
CA GLU A 38 -14.92 13.58 4.72
C GLU A 38 -14.39 14.97 5.08
N GLN A 39 -13.07 15.13 5.18
CA GLN A 39 -12.42 16.39 5.53
C GLN A 39 -12.06 17.25 4.30
N GLY A 40 -12.35 16.79 3.09
CA GLY A 40 -11.99 17.51 1.87
C GLY A 40 -10.50 17.60 1.61
N LEU A 41 -9.72 16.62 2.10
CA LEU A 41 -8.28 16.61 1.92
C LEU A 41 -7.91 15.96 0.59
N PRO A 42 -6.76 16.34 -0.04
CA PRO A 42 -6.32 15.76 -1.30
C PRO A 42 -6.04 14.25 -1.18
N ALA A 43 -6.39 13.50 -2.22
CA ALA A 43 -6.10 12.07 -2.27
C ALA A 43 -4.60 11.79 -2.31
N LYS A 44 -3.84 12.63 -3.02
CA LYS A 44 -2.38 12.48 -3.14
C LYS A 44 -1.67 13.44 -2.18
N ASP A 45 -0.67 12.90 -1.47
CA ASP A 45 0.20 13.65 -0.57
C ASP A 45 1.65 13.37 -0.95
N GLU A 46 2.24 14.25 -1.73
CA GLU A 46 3.60 14.08 -2.27
C GLU A 46 4.67 14.08 -1.18
N THR A 47 4.52 14.88 -0.14
CA THR A 47 5.44 14.92 0.99
C THR A 47 5.45 13.57 1.73
N ARG A 48 4.27 13.01 1.96
CA ARG A 48 4.15 11.70 2.61
C ARG A 48 4.73 10.59 1.73
N GLU A 49 4.48 10.64 0.41
CA GLU A 49 5.03 9.65 -0.52
C GLU A 49 6.55 9.67 -0.51
N ALA A 50 7.16 10.86 -0.58
CA ALA A 50 8.61 11.00 -0.53
C ALA A 50 9.20 10.40 0.75
N ALA A 51 8.58 10.66 1.89
CA ALA A 51 9.00 10.09 3.18
C ALA A 51 8.87 8.57 3.19
N GLN A 52 7.80 8.02 2.60
CA GLN A 52 7.60 6.58 2.49
C GLN A 52 8.66 5.92 1.62
N PHE A 53 9.02 6.51 0.48
CA PHE A 53 10.07 5.98 -0.40
C PHE A 53 11.42 5.96 0.28
N GLU A 54 11.77 7.02 0.99
CA GLU A 54 13.03 7.09 1.73
C GLU A 54 13.08 6.02 2.82
N ARG A 55 12.00 5.88 3.59
CA ARG A 55 11.90 4.88 4.64
C ARG A 55 12.03 3.46 4.10
N ILE A 56 11.31 3.15 3.02
CA ILE A 56 11.33 1.81 2.40
C ILE A 56 12.71 1.49 1.83
N SER A 57 13.40 2.47 1.22
CA SER A 57 14.76 2.26 0.72
C SER A 57 15.71 1.84 1.85
N GLY A 58 15.64 2.50 3.00
CA GLY A 58 16.45 2.16 4.17
C GLY A 58 16.12 0.77 4.73
N LEU A 59 14.83 0.43 4.81
CA LEU A 59 14.41 -0.90 5.27
C LEU A 59 14.86 -2.01 4.31
N ALA A 60 14.78 -1.76 3.01
CA ALA A 60 15.24 -2.72 2.01
C ALA A 60 16.71 -3.07 2.22
N GLU A 61 17.57 -2.05 2.44
CA GLU A 61 18.98 -2.27 2.75
C GLU A 61 19.15 -3.10 4.02
N THR A 62 18.41 -2.77 5.07
CA THR A 62 18.46 -3.49 6.35
C THR A 62 18.13 -4.97 6.18
N TYR A 63 17.17 -5.30 5.34
CA TYR A 63 16.72 -6.68 5.13
C TYR A 63 17.40 -7.39 3.96
N GLY A 64 18.37 -6.75 3.31
CA GLY A 64 19.07 -7.35 2.17
C GLY A 64 18.22 -7.47 0.91
N LEU A 65 17.24 -6.60 0.75
CA LEU A 65 16.38 -6.55 -0.44
C LEU A 65 16.86 -5.41 -1.35
N ASP A 66 16.81 -5.62 -2.66
CA ASP A 66 17.15 -4.57 -3.64
C ASP A 66 16.29 -3.32 -3.40
N PRO A 67 16.88 -2.17 -3.03
CA PRO A 67 16.12 -0.95 -2.76
C PRO A 67 15.31 -0.45 -3.96
N GLU A 68 15.84 -0.59 -5.18
CA GLU A 68 15.13 -0.18 -6.39
C GLU A 68 13.87 -1.01 -6.59
N PHE A 69 13.96 -2.34 -6.44
CA PHE A 69 12.80 -3.22 -6.49
C PHE A 69 11.77 -2.86 -5.40
N ALA A 70 12.23 -2.61 -4.17
CA ALA A 70 11.34 -2.24 -3.07
C ALA A 70 10.59 -0.93 -3.37
N ARG A 71 11.26 0.04 -3.98
CA ARG A 71 10.63 1.31 -4.38
C ARG A 71 9.59 1.11 -5.49
N ASP A 72 9.89 0.28 -6.49
CA ASP A 72 8.95 -0.05 -7.56
C ASP A 72 7.70 -0.74 -7.00
N LEU A 73 7.89 -1.68 -6.08
CA LEU A 73 6.79 -2.35 -5.40
C LEU A 73 5.92 -1.35 -4.62
N LEU A 74 6.56 -0.46 -3.86
CA LEU A 74 5.85 0.58 -3.11
C LEU A 74 5.11 1.53 -4.04
N ARG A 75 5.69 1.88 -5.21
CA ARG A 75 5.01 2.72 -6.21
C ARG A 75 3.70 2.08 -6.64
N THR A 76 3.71 0.79 -6.92
CA THR A 76 2.50 0.05 -7.31
C THR A 76 1.44 0.12 -6.20
N VAL A 77 1.84 -0.07 -4.96
CA VAL A 77 0.93 -0.02 -3.80
C VAL A 77 0.37 1.39 -3.61
N ILE A 78 1.21 2.41 -3.65
CA ILE A 78 0.79 3.80 -3.45
C ILE A 78 -0.16 4.25 -4.57
N ASP A 79 0.12 3.89 -5.81
CA ASP A 79 -0.75 4.24 -6.94
C ASP A 79 -2.15 3.65 -6.75
N LYS A 80 -2.25 2.43 -6.24
CA LYS A 80 -3.55 1.82 -5.93
C LYS A 80 -4.23 2.55 -4.77
N VAL A 81 -3.50 2.90 -3.72
CA VAL A 81 -4.04 3.67 -2.59
C VAL A 81 -4.60 5.02 -3.06
N VAL A 82 -3.83 5.75 -3.87
CA VAL A 82 -4.26 7.06 -4.40
C VAL A 82 -5.53 6.89 -5.25
N GLN A 83 -5.58 5.87 -6.11
CA GLN A 83 -6.78 5.60 -6.91
C GLN A 83 -8.00 5.31 -6.03
N ASN A 84 -7.83 4.50 -4.99
CA ASN A 84 -8.91 4.22 -4.05
C ASN A 84 -9.38 5.50 -3.34
N HIS A 85 -8.45 6.38 -2.97
CA HIS A 85 -8.78 7.66 -2.31
C HIS A 85 -9.53 8.60 -3.27
N ILE A 86 -9.13 8.65 -4.55
CA ILE A 86 -9.84 9.43 -5.57
C ILE A 86 -11.28 8.93 -5.70
N ASP A 87 -11.47 7.63 -5.78
CA ASP A 87 -12.80 7.03 -5.90
C ASP A 87 -13.68 7.34 -4.68
N MET A 88 -13.13 7.26 -3.48
CA MET A 88 -13.83 7.63 -2.24
C MET A 88 -14.22 9.10 -2.23
N SER A 89 -13.33 9.98 -2.69
CA SER A 89 -13.59 11.42 -2.78
C SER A 89 -14.73 11.73 -3.72
N ARG A 90 -14.81 11.05 -4.86
CA ARG A 90 -15.91 11.19 -5.83
C ARG A 90 -17.24 10.77 -5.24
N ILE A 91 -17.27 9.65 -4.51
CA ILE A 91 -18.47 9.16 -3.84
C ILE A 91 -18.93 10.17 -2.78
N GLN A 92 -18.02 10.72 -1.99
CA GLN A 92 -18.31 11.71 -0.97
C GLN A 92 -18.89 12.99 -1.59
N SER A 93 -18.33 13.46 -2.71
CA SER A 93 -18.83 14.63 -3.43
C SER A 93 -20.25 14.41 -3.95
N ALA A 94 -20.53 13.21 -4.52
CA ALA A 94 -21.85 12.86 -4.97
C ALA A 94 -22.88 12.87 -3.84
N LYS A 95 -22.52 12.32 -2.67
CA LYS A 95 -23.37 12.36 -1.49
C LYS A 95 -23.68 13.78 -1.01
N SER A 96 -22.69 14.69 -1.10
CA SER A 96 -22.86 16.07 -0.72
C SER A 96 -23.82 16.84 -1.64
N HIS A 97 -23.91 16.44 -2.92
CA HIS A 97 -24.81 17.04 -3.89
C HIS A 97 -26.26 16.54 -3.79
N ASP A 98 -26.49 15.40 -3.16
CA ASP A 98 -27.80 14.78 -3.03
C ASP A 98 -28.66 15.33 -1.88
N LYS A 99 -28.22 16.37 -1.25
CA LYS A 99 -28.96 17.01 -0.14
C LYS A 99 -29.96 18.05 -0.64
#